data_32a105af2596bd8110e27c4382d66f69
#
_entry.id   32a105af2596bd8110e27c4382d66f69
#
_cell.length_a   1.000
_cell.length_b   1.000
_cell.length_c   1.000
_cell.angle_alpha   90.00
_cell.angle_beta   90.00
_cell.angle_gamma   90.00
#
_symmetry.space_group_name_H-M   'P 1'
#
loop_
_entity.id
_entity.type
_entity.pdbx_description
1 polymer ?
#
loop_
_entity_poly.entity_id
_entity_poly.type
_entity_poly.pdbx_seq_one_letter_code
_entity_poly.pdbx_strand_id
1 'polypeptide(L)'
;MARFAVLLCTAIAVATPALAAEKPSFDCATAKTAREKIVCRDPRLAASDRAMAAAYGDARRFLPRDAADVLRKDQADYLVMLDGGFDAQIWFKGNVPESRAKVEADLRRVLAEDRETIDGLRTVIDDRTAMLRALRADVQGFAGRWKNARATLTVEPRRNGSHVVHYAEPSYGWPKYECYFDGTGRVDGDRLIVEFDPETGPDALLRGRLVVTRSGAFLDALETTDESKTGDDREYWICSHSPEVKGRFFAVGGEPR
;
A
#
# COMPACT_ATOMS: atom_id res chain seq x y z
N MET A 1 3.18 59.73 56.34
CA MET A 1 2.87 58.30 56.51
C MET A 1 2.64 57.65 55.11
N ALA A 2 3.64 56.99 54.56
CA ALA A 2 3.57 56.38 53.22
C ALA A 2 3.26 54.86 53.38
N ARG A 3 2.16 54.43 52.78
CA ARG A 3 1.76 53.00 52.75
C ARG A 3 2.34 52.34 51.47
N PHE A 4 3.30 51.43 51.65
CA PHE A 4 3.80 50.55 50.57
C PHE A 4 2.83 49.40 50.42
N ALA A 5 2.21 49.27 49.25
CA ALA A 5 1.45 48.11 48.87
C ALA A 5 2.40 47.09 48.18
N VAL A 6 2.58 45.94 48.78
CA VAL A 6 3.33 44.80 48.20
C VAL A 6 2.39 44.01 47.31
N LEU A 7 2.62 44.06 45.97
CA LEU A 7 1.94 43.20 45.01
C LEU A 7 2.59 41.81 45.00
N LEU A 8 1.87 40.80 45.48
CA LEU A 8 2.24 39.39 45.36
C LEU A 8 1.88 38.92 43.95
N CYS A 9 2.88 38.72 43.07
CA CYS A 9 2.70 38.03 41.78
C CYS A 9 2.69 36.53 41.99
N THR A 10 1.54 35.89 41.98
CA THR A 10 1.39 34.43 41.93
C THR A 10 1.70 33.94 40.53
N ALA A 11 2.83 33.28 40.34
CA ALA A 11 3.17 32.58 39.08
C ALA A 11 2.31 31.29 38.97
N ILE A 12 1.37 31.29 38.04
CA ILE A 12 0.63 30.10 37.68
C ILE A 12 1.53 29.26 36.79
N ALA A 13 2.08 28.16 37.32
CA ALA A 13 2.78 27.16 36.53
C ALA A 13 1.76 26.40 35.67
N VAL A 14 1.71 26.73 34.38
CA VAL A 14 0.96 25.94 33.40
C VAL A 14 1.71 24.63 33.18
N ALA A 15 1.27 23.55 33.81
CA ALA A 15 1.75 22.21 33.53
C ALA A 15 1.32 21.84 32.08
N THR A 16 2.24 21.88 31.12
CA THR A 16 2.05 21.32 29.82
C THR A 16 1.86 19.79 29.99
N PRO A 17 0.72 19.20 29.52
CA PRO A 17 0.58 17.77 29.56
C PRO A 17 1.73 17.15 28.75
N ALA A 18 2.55 16.33 29.36
CA ALA A 18 3.52 15.49 28.67
C ALA A 18 2.70 14.64 27.69
N LEU A 19 2.84 14.90 26.38
CA LEU A 19 2.30 14.05 25.35
C LEU A 19 2.87 12.65 25.60
N ALA A 20 2.03 11.73 26.11
CA ALA A 20 2.41 10.35 26.29
C ALA A 20 2.95 9.86 24.95
N ALA A 21 4.17 9.30 24.94
CA ALA A 21 4.80 8.80 23.73
C ALA A 21 3.83 7.86 23.05
N GLU A 22 3.45 8.18 21.83
CA GLU A 22 2.48 7.40 21.06
C GLU A 22 3.05 6.00 20.80
N LYS A 23 2.32 4.95 21.23
CA LYS A 23 2.72 3.56 21.01
C LYS A 23 2.10 3.06 19.70
N PRO A 24 2.76 2.17 18.95
CA PRO A 24 2.17 1.52 17.77
C PRO A 24 1.02 0.58 18.15
N SER A 25 0.38 -0.04 17.16
CA SER A 25 -0.72 -0.98 17.34
C SER A 25 -0.30 -2.35 17.88
N PHE A 26 1.00 -2.59 17.98
CA PHE A 26 1.60 -3.85 18.48
C PHE A 26 2.55 -3.59 19.64
N ASP A 27 2.93 -4.69 20.33
CA ASP A 27 3.88 -4.62 21.45
C ASP A 27 5.32 -4.53 20.95
N CYS A 28 5.99 -3.41 21.24
CA CYS A 28 7.38 -3.17 20.87
C CYS A 28 8.39 -4.17 21.49
N ALA A 29 8.04 -4.82 22.59
CA ALA A 29 8.88 -5.88 23.15
C ALA A 29 8.97 -7.12 22.26
N THR A 30 7.99 -7.30 21.38
CA THR A 30 7.92 -8.42 20.43
C THR A 30 8.36 -8.05 19.01
N ALA A 31 8.79 -6.81 18.76
CA ALA A 31 9.21 -6.32 17.45
C ALA A 31 10.38 -7.13 16.88
N LYS A 32 10.17 -7.74 15.70
CA LYS A 32 11.13 -8.63 15.04
C LYS A 32 11.78 -7.98 13.83
N THR A 33 10.97 -7.37 12.96
CA THR A 33 11.44 -6.80 11.69
C THR A 33 12.10 -5.44 11.90
N ALA A 34 12.90 -5.00 10.93
CA ALA A 34 13.53 -3.69 10.97
C ALA A 34 12.46 -2.58 11.00
N ARG A 35 11.41 -2.71 10.19
CA ARG A 35 10.26 -1.79 10.18
C ARG A 35 9.60 -1.70 11.55
N GLU A 36 9.24 -2.82 12.19
CA GLU A 36 8.62 -2.81 13.51
C GLU A 36 9.49 -2.07 14.54
N LYS A 37 10.79 -2.30 14.53
CA LYS A 37 11.74 -1.64 15.44
C LYS A 37 11.81 -0.13 15.20
N ILE A 38 11.77 0.32 13.94
CA ILE A 38 11.75 1.75 13.61
C ILE A 38 10.42 2.38 14.01
N VAL A 39 9.30 1.74 13.73
CA VAL A 39 7.96 2.19 14.14
C VAL A 39 7.89 2.38 15.66
N CYS A 40 8.51 1.50 16.43
CA CYS A 40 8.59 1.64 17.89
C CYS A 40 9.43 2.83 18.39
N ARG A 41 10.31 3.36 17.55
CA ARG A 41 11.26 4.41 17.93
C ARG A 41 10.90 5.80 17.38
N ASP A 42 10.05 5.88 16.36
CA ASP A 42 9.54 7.14 15.82
C ASP A 42 8.06 7.33 16.18
N PRO A 43 7.71 8.36 16.99
CA PRO A 43 6.32 8.58 17.41
C PRO A 43 5.35 8.84 16.25
N ARG A 44 5.82 9.42 15.15
CA ARG A 44 4.99 9.71 13.96
C ARG A 44 4.64 8.41 13.23
N LEU A 45 5.62 7.50 13.09
CA LEU A 45 5.37 6.17 12.53
C LEU A 45 4.45 5.35 13.43
N ALA A 46 4.62 5.43 14.75
CA ALA A 46 3.72 4.77 15.69
C ALA A 46 2.28 5.28 15.58
N ALA A 47 2.09 6.59 15.33
CA ALA A 47 0.78 7.19 15.10
C ALA A 47 0.16 6.68 13.77
N SER A 48 0.94 6.67 12.68
CA SER A 48 0.49 6.15 11.37
C SER A 48 0.13 4.67 11.44
N ASP A 49 0.92 3.83 12.13
CA ASP A 49 0.65 2.42 12.35
C ASP A 49 -0.69 2.19 13.09
N ARG A 50 -0.95 2.95 14.18
CA ARG A 50 -2.24 2.87 14.87
C ARG A 50 -3.41 3.31 13.98
N ALA A 51 -3.22 4.38 13.21
CA ALA A 51 -4.26 4.85 12.29
C ALA A 51 -4.60 3.79 11.24
N MET A 52 -3.58 3.10 10.71
CA MET A 52 -3.76 1.97 9.78
C MET A 52 -4.49 0.81 10.44
N ALA A 53 -4.08 0.41 11.64
CA ALA A 53 -4.71 -0.69 12.37
C ALA A 53 -6.19 -0.39 12.69
N ALA A 54 -6.50 0.84 13.09
CA ALA A 54 -7.88 1.28 13.32
C ALA A 54 -8.71 1.23 12.03
N ALA A 55 -8.19 1.80 10.92
CA ALA A 55 -8.85 1.79 9.62
C ALA A 55 -9.08 0.35 9.10
N TYR A 56 -8.13 -0.54 9.31
CA TYR A 56 -8.29 -1.97 8.99
C TYR A 56 -9.39 -2.63 9.82
N GLY A 57 -9.44 -2.37 11.12
CA GLY A 57 -10.50 -2.86 11.98
C GLY A 57 -11.89 -2.37 11.58
N ASP A 58 -12.01 -1.09 11.20
CA ASP A 58 -13.25 -0.50 10.71
C ASP A 58 -13.67 -1.10 9.37
N ALA A 59 -12.75 -1.22 8.44
CA ALA A 59 -12.99 -1.82 7.13
C ALA A 59 -13.50 -3.26 7.23
N ARG A 60 -12.91 -4.07 8.11
CA ARG A 60 -13.37 -5.45 8.35
C ARG A 60 -14.78 -5.54 8.94
N ARG A 61 -15.21 -4.55 9.72
CA ARG A 61 -16.58 -4.50 10.25
C ARG A 61 -17.59 -4.00 9.23
N PHE A 62 -17.14 -3.15 8.33
CA PHE A 62 -17.97 -2.56 7.27
C PHE A 62 -18.22 -3.55 6.11
N LEU A 63 -17.22 -4.33 5.72
CA LEU A 63 -17.31 -5.24 4.57
C LEU A 63 -18.14 -6.50 4.86
N PRO A 64 -18.80 -7.09 3.86
CA PRO A 64 -19.35 -8.44 3.94
C PRO A 64 -18.26 -9.44 4.36
N ARG A 65 -18.69 -10.56 5.00
CA ARG A 65 -17.77 -11.52 5.62
C ARG A 65 -16.71 -12.08 4.66
N ASP A 66 -17.12 -12.45 3.46
CA ASP A 66 -16.24 -12.96 2.40
C ASP A 66 -15.19 -11.91 1.99
N ALA A 67 -15.61 -10.66 1.78
CA ALA A 67 -14.74 -9.55 1.48
C ALA A 67 -13.79 -9.20 2.66
N ALA A 68 -14.26 -9.30 3.89
CA ALA A 68 -13.44 -9.11 5.08
C ALA A 68 -12.34 -10.19 5.21
N ASP A 69 -12.63 -11.43 4.80
CA ASP A 69 -11.65 -12.53 4.76
C ASP A 69 -10.61 -12.32 3.66
N VAL A 70 -11.03 -11.80 2.50
CA VAL A 70 -10.10 -11.37 1.43
C VAL A 70 -9.22 -10.24 1.91
N LEU A 71 -9.80 -9.19 2.56
CA LEU A 71 -9.04 -8.07 3.10
C LEU A 71 -8.02 -8.51 4.15
N ARG A 72 -8.32 -9.54 4.94
CA ARG A 72 -7.38 -10.09 5.92
C ARG A 72 -6.11 -10.64 5.26
N LYS A 73 -6.26 -11.36 4.15
CA LYS A 73 -5.12 -11.87 3.36
C LYS A 73 -4.35 -10.72 2.72
N ASP A 74 -5.05 -9.78 2.10
CA ASP A 74 -4.48 -8.61 1.46
C ASP A 74 -3.68 -7.74 2.46
N GLN A 75 -4.16 -7.57 3.69
CA GLN A 75 -3.41 -6.86 4.73
C GLN A 75 -2.15 -7.62 5.17
N ALA A 76 -2.20 -8.94 5.24
CA ALA A 76 -1.02 -9.75 5.54
C ALA A 76 0.03 -9.63 4.43
N ASP A 77 -0.39 -9.71 3.17
CA ASP A 77 0.48 -9.53 2.00
C ASP A 77 1.09 -8.13 1.98
N TYR A 78 0.30 -7.09 2.30
CA TYR A 78 0.79 -5.72 2.43
C TYR A 78 1.91 -5.60 3.46
N LEU A 79 1.76 -6.18 4.64
CA LEU A 79 2.78 -6.11 5.69
C LEU A 79 4.08 -6.84 5.28
N VAL A 80 3.97 -7.99 4.61
CA VAL A 80 5.14 -8.72 4.09
C VAL A 80 5.89 -7.88 3.05
N MET A 81 5.16 -7.25 2.12
CA MET A 81 5.75 -6.39 1.11
C MET A 81 6.39 -5.14 1.72
N LEU A 82 5.73 -4.54 2.71
CA LEU A 82 6.24 -3.36 3.39
C LEU A 82 7.52 -3.68 4.17
N ASP A 83 7.60 -4.84 4.82
CA ASP A 83 8.80 -5.31 5.51
C ASP A 83 9.94 -5.53 4.49
N GLY A 84 9.69 -6.25 3.40
CA GLY A 84 10.69 -6.52 2.36
C GLY A 84 11.18 -5.25 1.65
N GLY A 85 10.28 -4.32 1.33
CA GLY A 85 10.62 -3.04 0.73
C GLY A 85 11.46 -2.16 1.65
N PHE A 86 11.10 -2.11 2.94
CA PHE A 86 11.86 -1.35 3.93
C PHE A 86 13.26 -1.95 4.16
N ASP A 87 13.36 -3.25 4.26
CA ASP A 87 14.63 -3.96 4.38
C ASP A 87 15.53 -3.69 3.17
N ALA A 88 14.98 -3.72 1.97
CA ALA A 88 15.71 -3.41 0.74
C ALA A 88 16.26 -1.97 0.73
N GLN A 89 15.49 -0.98 1.19
CA GLN A 89 15.96 0.41 1.29
C GLN A 89 17.11 0.59 2.29
N ILE A 90 17.02 -0.07 3.44
CA ILE A 90 18.05 0.05 4.48
C ILE A 90 19.34 -0.64 4.08
N TRP A 91 19.24 -1.81 3.47
CA TRP A 91 20.41 -2.68 3.24
C TRP A 91 20.88 -2.71 1.79
N PHE A 92 20.17 -2.10 0.86
CA PHE A 92 20.60 -2.04 -0.54
C PHE A 92 21.92 -1.25 -0.73
N LYS A 93 22.20 -0.28 0.16
CA LYS A 93 23.48 0.46 0.19
C LYS A 93 24.62 -0.28 0.90
N GLY A 94 24.38 -1.47 1.42
CA GLY A 94 25.34 -2.28 2.12
C GLY A 94 24.80 -3.69 2.36
N ASN A 95 25.63 -4.67 2.29
CA ASN A 95 25.30 -6.10 2.45
C ASN A 95 24.29 -6.37 3.56
N VAL A 96 23.44 -7.39 3.35
CA VAL A 96 22.54 -7.93 4.39
C VAL A 96 23.32 -8.06 5.70
N PRO A 97 22.83 -7.49 6.81
CA PRO A 97 23.62 -7.44 8.02
C PRO A 97 23.88 -8.85 8.57
N GLU A 98 25.14 -9.19 8.72
CA GLU A 98 25.59 -10.48 9.21
C GLU A 98 25.34 -10.70 10.71
N SER A 99 24.98 -9.63 11.44
CA SER A 99 24.77 -9.69 12.88
C SER A 99 23.66 -8.77 13.38
N ARG A 100 23.04 -9.16 14.50
CA ARG A 100 22.03 -8.35 15.20
C ARG A 100 22.59 -6.96 15.61
N ALA A 101 23.86 -6.89 16.00
CA ALA A 101 24.50 -5.63 16.38
C ALA A 101 24.58 -4.66 15.20
N LYS A 102 24.87 -5.15 13.99
CA LYS A 102 24.92 -4.36 12.78
C LYS A 102 23.53 -3.84 12.41
N VAL A 103 22.48 -4.68 12.49
CA VAL A 103 21.08 -4.26 12.31
C VAL A 103 20.75 -3.08 13.23
N GLU A 104 21.07 -3.19 14.51
CA GLU A 104 20.79 -2.13 15.50
C GLU A 104 21.57 -0.84 15.22
N ALA A 105 22.79 -0.94 14.71
CA ALA A 105 23.58 0.22 14.30
C ALA A 105 22.99 0.92 13.06
N ASP A 106 22.58 0.16 12.05
CA ASP A 106 21.95 0.67 10.84
C ASP A 106 20.60 1.33 11.13
N LEU A 107 19.78 0.73 11.98
CA LEU A 107 18.51 1.34 12.40
C LEU A 107 18.69 2.65 13.15
N ARG A 108 19.71 2.77 14.03
CA ARG A 108 20.03 4.02 14.69
C ARG A 108 20.47 5.10 13.70
N ARG A 109 21.29 4.72 12.71
CA ARG A 109 21.73 5.63 11.65
C ARG A 109 20.53 6.13 10.83
N VAL A 110 19.65 5.24 10.38
CA VAL A 110 18.44 5.62 9.63
C VAL A 110 17.59 6.61 10.42
N LEU A 111 17.34 6.35 11.70
CA LEU A 111 16.57 7.26 12.54
C LEU A 111 17.22 8.64 12.71
N ALA A 112 18.56 8.70 12.75
CA ALA A 112 19.29 9.93 13.00
C ALA A 112 19.52 10.76 11.73
N GLU A 113 19.76 10.10 10.59
CA GLU A 113 20.35 10.73 9.40
C GLU A 113 19.49 10.59 8.14
N ASP A 114 18.59 9.59 8.07
CA ASP A 114 17.83 9.27 6.85
C ASP A 114 16.34 9.59 7.00
N ARG A 115 16.05 10.88 7.00
CA ARG A 115 14.67 11.41 7.05
C ARG A 115 13.83 10.96 5.88
N GLU A 116 14.42 10.84 4.69
CA GLU A 116 13.71 10.45 3.47
C GLU A 116 13.15 9.03 3.58
N THR A 117 13.94 8.07 4.06
CA THR A 117 13.48 6.70 4.32
C THR A 117 12.34 6.67 5.36
N ILE A 118 12.44 7.46 6.44
CA ILE A 118 11.40 7.51 7.46
C ILE A 118 10.11 8.13 6.92
N ASP A 119 10.20 9.24 6.21
CA ASP A 119 9.03 9.92 5.64
C ASP A 119 8.41 9.10 4.49
N GLY A 120 9.22 8.39 3.71
CA GLY A 120 8.76 7.42 2.72
C GLY A 120 7.96 6.27 3.34
N LEU A 121 8.48 5.64 4.40
CA LEU A 121 7.76 4.60 5.14
C LEU A 121 6.43 5.12 5.70
N ARG A 122 6.43 6.34 6.26
CA ARG A 122 5.20 6.96 6.76
C ARG A 122 4.18 7.16 5.64
N THR A 123 4.61 7.69 4.50
CA THR A 123 3.72 7.91 3.34
C THR A 123 3.06 6.61 2.90
N VAL A 124 3.80 5.52 2.78
CA VAL A 124 3.24 4.22 2.39
C VAL A 124 2.21 3.71 3.41
N ILE A 125 2.47 3.87 4.71
CA ILE A 125 1.51 3.49 5.77
C ILE A 125 0.26 4.39 5.72
N ASP A 126 0.42 5.69 5.51
CA ASP A 126 -0.68 6.65 5.42
C ASP A 126 -1.53 6.42 4.16
N ASP A 127 -0.92 6.08 3.02
CA ASP A 127 -1.61 5.70 1.78
C ASP A 127 -2.45 4.43 1.96
N ARG A 128 -1.91 3.44 2.66
CA ARG A 128 -2.68 2.24 3.02
C ARG A 128 -3.86 2.59 3.93
N THR A 129 -3.66 3.47 4.90
CA THR A 129 -4.72 3.96 5.78
C THR A 129 -5.83 4.67 4.99
N ALA A 130 -5.45 5.52 4.06
CA ALA A 130 -6.39 6.21 3.17
C ALA A 130 -7.19 5.22 2.31
N MET A 131 -6.52 4.23 1.72
CA MET A 131 -7.16 3.15 0.96
C MET A 131 -8.20 2.39 1.81
N LEU A 132 -7.84 1.98 3.03
CA LEU A 132 -8.74 1.25 3.93
C LEU A 132 -9.98 2.06 4.32
N ARG A 133 -9.83 3.37 4.51
CA ARG A 133 -10.95 4.29 4.81
C ARG A 133 -11.85 4.57 3.60
N ALA A 134 -11.29 4.45 2.39
CA ALA A 134 -12.00 4.72 1.15
C ALA A 134 -12.72 3.48 0.58
N LEU A 135 -12.67 2.33 1.25
CA LEU A 135 -13.29 1.10 0.77
C LEU A 135 -14.80 1.25 0.60
N ARG A 136 -15.31 0.66 -0.47
CA ARG A 136 -16.73 0.64 -0.82
C ARG A 136 -17.19 -0.79 -1.07
N ALA A 137 -18.36 -1.14 -0.53
CA ALA A 137 -18.98 -2.46 -0.71
C ALA A 137 -20.13 -2.45 -1.73
N ASP A 138 -20.59 -1.27 -2.14
CA ASP A 138 -21.82 -1.04 -2.90
C ASP A 138 -21.59 -0.73 -4.39
N VAL A 139 -20.38 -0.85 -4.89
CA VAL A 139 -20.05 -0.53 -6.29
C VAL A 139 -20.62 -1.58 -7.23
N GLN A 140 -21.28 -1.13 -8.29
CA GLN A 140 -21.82 -1.98 -9.34
C GLN A 140 -20.96 -1.90 -10.61
N GLY A 141 -20.88 -3.02 -11.33
CA GLY A 141 -20.09 -3.11 -12.57
C GLY A 141 -18.58 -3.08 -12.31
N PHE A 142 -17.82 -2.67 -13.32
CA PHE A 142 -16.35 -2.65 -13.29
C PHE A 142 -15.78 -1.25 -13.17
N ALA A 143 -16.55 -0.24 -13.57
CA ALA A 143 -16.08 1.15 -13.60
C ALA A 143 -15.68 1.66 -12.22
N GLY A 144 -14.56 2.37 -12.15
CA GLY A 144 -14.05 2.95 -10.92
C GLY A 144 -12.60 2.63 -10.66
N ARG A 145 -12.18 2.93 -9.43
CA ARG A 145 -10.82 2.67 -8.94
C ARG A 145 -10.84 1.51 -7.96
N TRP A 146 -9.95 0.58 -8.16
CA TRP A 146 -9.85 -0.66 -7.41
C TRP A 146 -8.43 -0.83 -6.91
N LYS A 147 -8.25 -1.18 -5.65
CA LYS A 147 -6.92 -1.31 -5.04
C LYS A 147 -6.80 -2.61 -4.25
N ASN A 148 -5.59 -3.13 -4.21
CA ASN A 148 -5.16 -4.15 -3.27
C ASN A 148 -3.83 -3.76 -2.62
N ALA A 149 -3.18 -4.70 -1.93
CA ALA A 149 -1.89 -4.49 -1.30
C ALA A 149 -0.79 -4.09 -2.29
N ARG A 150 -0.88 -4.55 -3.55
CA ARG A 150 0.19 -4.42 -4.55
C ARG A 150 -0.07 -3.33 -5.55
N ALA A 151 -1.32 -3.23 -6.03
CA ALA A 151 -1.62 -2.51 -7.26
C ALA A 151 -2.91 -1.71 -7.19
N THR A 152 -3.03 -0.81 -8.14
CA THR A 152 -4.25 -0.07 -8.48
C THR A 152 -4.70 -0.49 -9.87
N LEU A 153 -6.00 -0.77 -10.01
CA LEU A 153 -6.69 -0.99 -11.26
C LEU A 153 -7.72 0.12 -11.42
N THR A 154 -7.63 0.93 -12.47
CA THR A 154 -8.60 1.96 -12.81
C THR A 154 -9.34 1.56 -14.07
N VAL A 155 -10.67 1.56 -14.03
CA VAL A 155 -11.53 1.15 -15.15
C VAL A 155 -12.43 2.32 -15.51
N GLU A 156 -12.25 2.87 -16.70
CA GLU A 156 -12.97 4.04 -17.20
C GLU A 156 -13.87 3.67 -18.38
N PRO A 157 -15.19 3.89 -18.29
CA PRO A 157 -16.09 3.57 -19.38
C PRO A 157 -15.92 4.57 -20.54
N ARG A 158 -15.98 4.07 -21.77
CA ARG A 158 -16.02 4.87 -22.99
C ARG A 158 -17.42 4.91 -23.59
N ARG A 159 -17.69 5.92 -24.40
CA ARG A 159 -19.00 6.09 -25.06
C ARG A 159 -19.38 4.95 -26.00
N ASN A 160 -18.42 4.23 -26.55
CA ASN A 160 -18.62 3.07 -27.44
C ASN A 160 -18.89 1.75 -26.70
N GLY A 161 -19.06 1.79 -25.36
CA GLY A 161 -19.30 0.60 -24.54
C GLY A 161 -18.03 -0.16 -24.14
N SER A 162 -16.84 0.23 -24.64
CA SER A 162 -15.58 -0.31 -24.16
C SER A 162 -15.13 0.41 -22.88
N HIS A 163 -14.05 -0.07 -22.28
CA HIS A 163 -13.42 0.52 -21.08
C HIS A 163 -11.93 0.74 -21.34
N VAL A 164 -11.39 1.84 -20.83
CA VAL A 164 -9.95 1.98 -20.65
C VAL A 164 -9.61 1.38 -19.31
N VAL A 165 -8.57 0.59 -19.25
CA VAL A 165 -8.10 -0.04 -18.04
C VAL A 165 -6.65 0.34 -17.83
N HIS A 166 -6.37 0.98 -16.69
CA HIS A 166 -5.03 1.34 -16.25
C HIS A 166 -4.66 0.46 -15.07
N TYR A 167 -3.55 -0.23 -15.17
CA TYR A 167 -2.95 -0.98 -14.08
C TYR A 167 -1.66 -0.31 -13.66
N ALA A 168 -1.46 -0.17 -12.37
CA ALA A 168 -0.22 0.34 -11.81
C ALA A 168 0.14 -0.41 -10.53
N GLU A 169 1.33 -1.00 -10.50
CA GLU A 169 1.94 -1.59 -9.32
C GLU A 169 3.13 -0.73 -8.91
N PRO A 170 3.02 0.07 -7.85
CA PRO A 170 4.12 0.89 -7.38
C PRO A 170 5.22 0.03 -6.77
N SER A 171 6.46 0.45 -6.98
CA SER A 171 7.62 -0.17 -6.36
C SER A 171 7.67 0.17 -4.86
N TYR A 172 7.50 -0.81 -4.01
CA TYR A 172 7.77 -0.68 -2.57
C TYR A 172 9.23 -1.00 -2.28
N GLY A 173 10.13 0.00 -2.40
CA GLY A 173 11.52 -0.12 -1.96
C GLY A 173 12.57 -0.41 -3.02
N TRP A 174 12.19 -0.64 -4.28
CA TRP A 174 13.13 -0.72 -5.40
C TRP A 174 12.94 0.47 -6.35
N PRO A 175 13.93 1.30 -6.59
CA PRO A 175 13.74 2.57 -7.32
C PRO A 175 13.43 2.45 -8.80
N LYS A 176 13.17 1.26 -9.36
CA LYS A 176 13.06 1.08 -10.81
C LYS A 176 12.06 0.03 -11.32
N TYR A 177 11.31 -0.62 -10.46
CA TYR A 177 10.39 -1.68 -10.91
C TYR A 177 8.94 -1.25 -10.68
N GLU A 178 8.50 -0.30 -11.49
CA GLU A 178 7.09 0.02 -11.61
C GLU A 178 6.51 -0.81 -12.74
N CYS A 179 5.45 -1.56 -12.45
CA CYS A 179 4.67 -2.17 -13.48
C CYS A 179 3.45 -1.30 -13.76
N TYR A 180 3.31 -0.85 -14.97
CA TYR A 180 2.11 -0.17 -15.43
C TYR A 180 1.79 -0.59 -16.86
N PHE A 181 0.51 -0.70 -17.15
CA PHE A 181 0.04 -0.89 -18.50
C PHE A 181 -1.34 -0.28 -18.69
N ASP A 182 -1.62 0.05 -19.93
CA ASP A 182 -2.94 0.45 -20.39
C ASP A 182 -3.52 -0.63 -21.28
N GLY A 183 -4.85 -0.77 -21.23
CA GLY A 183 -5.55 -1.73 -22.05
C GLY A 183 -6.95 -1.29 -22.39
N THR A 184 -7.52 -1.96 -23.38
CA THR A 184 -8.93 -1.78 -23.75
C THR A 184 -9.73 -2.99 -23.27
N GLY A 185 -10.69 -2.73 -22.37
CA GLY A 185 -11.57 -3.74 -21.80
C GLY A 185 -12.94 -3.80 -22.49
N ARG A 186 -13.47 -5.01 -22.61
CA ARG A 186 -14.86 -5.26 -23.04
C ARG A 186 -15.55 -6.15 -22.03
N VAL A 187 -16.78 -5.79 -21.67
CA VAL A 187 -17.61 -6.60 -20.77
C VAL A 187 -18.21 -7.78 -21.55
N ASP A 188 -18.04 -8.98 -21.01
CA ASP A 188 -18.62 -10.22 -21.49
C ASP A 188 -19.25 -10.95 -20.28
N GLY A 189 -20.56 -10.79 -20.12
CA GLY A 189 -21.28 -11.29 -18.95
C GLY A 189 -20.82 -10.66 -17.65
N ASP A 190 -20.30 -11.48 -16.75
CA ASP A 190 -19.74 -11.08 -15.44
C ASP A 190 -18.23 -10.79 -15.48
N ARG A 191 -17.63 -10.76 -16.67
CA ARG A 191 -16.20 -10.56 -16.88
C ARG A 191 -15.92 -9.29 -17.67
N LEU A 192 -14.80 -8.65 -17.34
CA LEU A 192 -14.16 -7.61 -18.15
C LEU A 192 -12.89 -8.23 -18.74
N ILE A 193 -12.87 -8.39 -20.05
CA ILE A 193 -11.73 -8.92 -20.79
C ILE A 193 -10.93 -7.73 -21.30
N VAL A 194 -9.69 -7.60 -20.84
CA VAL A 194 -8.79 -6.50 -21.17
C VAL A 194 -7.71 -7.00 -22.11
N GLU A 195 -7.58 -6.35 -23.25
CA GLU A 195 -6.48 -6.53 -24.18
C GLU A 195 -5.49 -5.38 -23.98
N PHE A 196 -4.22 -5.71 -23.83
CA PHE A 196 -3.17 -4.71 -23.59
C PHE A 196 -2.84 -3.96 -24.87
N ASP A 197 -2.51 -2.68 -24.69
CA ASP A 197 -2.00 -1.85 -25.75
C ASP A 197 -0.48 -2.08 -25.88
N PRO A 198 -0.01 -2.69 -26.98
CA PRO A 198 1.42 -3.00 -27.15
C PRO A 198 2.30 -1.75 -27.28
N GLU A 199 1.71 -0.55 -27.45
CA GLU A 199 2.48 0.70 -27.61
C GLU A 199 2.73 1.41 -26.26
N THR A 200 2.06 1.02 -25.17
CA THR A 200 2.09 1.77 -23.89
C THR A 200 2.95 1.11 -22.79
N GLY A 201 3.52 -0.06 -23.01
CA GLY A 201 4.40 -0.74 -22.08
C GLY A 201 5.88 -0.45 -22.29
N PRO A 202 6.74 -0.58 -21.27
CA PRO A 202 8.19 -0.43 -21.41
C PRO A 202 8.82 -1.45 -22.39
N ASP A 203 8.09 -2.53 -22.68
CA ASP A 203 8.48 -3.54 -23.66
C ASP A 203 7.31 -3.80 -24.61
N ALA A 204 7.45 -3.37 -25.86
CA ALA A 204 6.46 -3.47 -26.95
C ALA A 204 6.05 -4.92 -27.31
N LEU A 205 6.26 -5.89 -26.44
CA LEU A 205 6.12 -7.33 -26.69
C LEU A 205 4.96 -7.98 -25.90
N LEU A 206 4.20 -7.19 -25.13
CA LEU A 206 3.17 -7.74 -24.24
C LEU A 206 1.91 -8.16 -25.01
N ARG A 207 1.71 -9.45 -25.18
CA ARG A 207 0.52 -10.06 -25.76
C ARG A 207 -0.17 -10.93 -24.71
N GLY A 208 -0.82 -10.31 -23.74
CA GLY A 208 -1.59 -11.00 -22.72
C GLY A 208 -3.01 -10.46 -22.65
N ARG A 209 -3.85 -11.18 -21.94
CA ARG A 209 -5.20 -10.74 -21.57
C ARG A 209 -5.29 -10.69 -20.06
N LEU A 210 -5.91 -9.66 -19.54
CA LEU A 210 -6.34 -9.64 -18.16
C LEU A 210 -7.84 -9.95 -18.13
N VAL A 211 -8.21 -11.01 -17.45
CA VAL A 211 -9.61 -11.32 -17.19
C VAL A 211 -9.95 -10.86 -15.78
N VAL A 212 -10.87 -9.91 -15.69
CA VAL A 212 -11.35 -9.37 -14.43
C VAL A 212 -12.77 -9.87 -14.21
N THR A 213 -12.97 -10.67 -13.18
CA THR A 213 -14.28 -11.21 -12.80
C THR A 213 -14.81 -10.46 -11.59
N ARG A 214 -16.08 -10.12 -11.61
CA ARG A 214 -16.72 -9.50 -10.45
C ARG A 214 -17.12 -10.56 -9.43
N SER A 215 -16.74 -10.35 -8.17
CA SER A 215 -17.07 -11.24 -7.06
C SER A 215 -17.54 -10.40 -5.85
N GLY A 216 -18.84 -10.11 -5.79
CA GLY A 216 -19.42 -9.33 -4.69
C GLY A 216 -18.78 -7.95 -4.56
N ALA A 217 -18.11 -7.68 -3.45
CA ALA A 217 -17.50 -6.38 -3.11
C ALA A 217 -16.07 -6.21 -3.66
N PHE A 218 -15.57 -7.14 -4.44
CA PHE A 218 -14.21 -7.07 -5.02
C PHE A 218 -14.18 -7.56 -6.47
N LEU A 219 -13.11 -7.25 -7.17
CA LEU A 219 -12.76 -7.81 -8.46
C LEU A 219 -11.67 -8.87 -8.28
N ASP A 220 -11.83 -9.99 -8.96
CA ASP A 220 -10.80 -11.02 -9.13
C ASP A 220 -10.13 -10.80 -10.49
N ALA A 221 -8.86 -10.45 -10.51
CA ALA A 221 -8.09 -10.21 -11.72
C ALA A 221 -7.10 -11.35 -11.92
N LEU A 222 -7.07 -11.91 -13.11
CA LEU A 222 -6.17 -12.98 -13.51
C LEU A 222 -5.66 -12.72 -14.92
N GLU A 223 -4.36 -12.66 -15.07
CA GLU A 223 -3.72 -12.66 -16.37
C GLU A 223 -3.84 -14.06 -16.99
N THR A 224 -4.25 -14.11 -18.26
CA THR A 224 -4.23 -15.33 -19.05
C THR A 224 -3.28 -15.13 -20.22
N THR A 225 -2.21 -15.90 -20.25
CA THR A 225 -1.33 -16.00 -21.42
C THR A 225 -2.04 -16.87 -22.48
N ASP A 226 -1.81 -16.54 -23.75
CA ASP A 226 -2.26 -17.38 -24.86
C ASP A 226 -1.41 -18.67 -24.86
N GLU A 227 -1.97 -19.76 -24.32
CA GLU A 227 -1.31 -21.08 -24.25
C GLU A 227 -0.95 -21.66 -25.63
N SER A 228 -1.42 -21.07 -26.75
CA SER A 228 -1.08 -21.52 -28.09
C SER A 228 0.38 -21.26 -28.49
N LYS A 229 1.14 -20.52 -27.68
CA LYS A 229 2.55 -20.21 -27.91
C LYS A 229 3.46 -20.96 -26.93
N THR A 230 3.50 -22.26 -27.10
CA THR A 230 4.54 -23.13 -26.50
C THR A 230 5.87 -22.96 -27.23
N GLY A 231 6.53 -21.84 -26.98
CA GLY A 231 7.93 -21.61 -27.30
C GLY A 231 8.67 -21.27 -26.02
N ASP A 232 9.96 -21.48 -26.00
CA ASP A 232 10.88 -21.20 -24.88
C ASP A 232 10.91 -19.70 -24.45
N ASP A 233 9.92 -18.96 -24.87
CA ASP A 233 9.72 -17.53 -24.69
C ASP A 233 8.99 -17.24 -23.37
N ARG A 234 9.64 -17.58 -22.23
CA ARG A 234 9.23 -17.12 -20.89
C ARG A 234 9.44 -15.60 -20.70
N GLU A 235 9.61 -14.88 -21.79
CA GLU A 235 9.90 -13.43 -21.80
C GLU A 235 8.62 -12.55 -21.85
N TYR A 236 7.42 -13.12 -21.79
CA TYR A 236 6.18 -12.34 -21.95
C TYR A 236 5.40 -12.13 -20.65
N TRP A 237 6.08 -11.63 -19.65
CA TRP A 237 5.40 -11.17 -18.44
C TRP A 237 5.02 -9.70 -18.64
N ILE A 238 3.79 -9.33 -18.33
CA ILE A 238 3.34 -7.92 -18.32
C ILE A 238 4.23 -7.08 -17.42
N CYS A 239 4.76 -7.70 -16.38
CA CYS A 239 5.67 -7.09 -15.44
C CYS A 239 6.90 -7.98 -15.30
N SER A 240 8.05 -7.49 -15.74
CA SER A 240 9.32 -8.22 -15.82
C SER A 240 9.78 -8.92 -14.54
N HIS A 241 9.12 -8.69 -13.40
CA HIS A 241 9.47 -9.24 -12.09
C HIS A 241 8.29 -9.85 -11.32
N SER A 242 7.08 -9.75 -11.84
CA SER A 242 5.92 -10.43 -11.27
C SER A 242 5.39 -11.41 -12.29
N PRO A 243 5.41 -12.70 -12.01
CA PRO A 243 5.05 -13.71 -13.00
C PRO A 243 3.60 -13.66 -13.46
N GLU A 244 2.73 -12.94 -12.77
CA GLU A 244 1.31 -12.86 -13.14
C GLU A 244 0.67 -11.61 -12.54
N VAL A 245 -0.05 -10.85 -13.36
CA VAL A 245 -1.00 -9.87 -12.83
C VAL A 245 -2.20 -10.64 -12.29
N LYS A 246 -2.22 -10.83 -10.99
CA LYS A 246 -3.33 -11.50 -10.32
C LYS A 246 -3.63 -10.86 -8.98
N GLY A 247 -4.86 -10.97 -8.57
CA GLY A 247 -5.24 -10.59 -7.21
C GLY A 247 -6.67 -10.11 -7.11
N ARG A 248 -7.07 -9.87 -5.88
CA ARG A 248 -8.38 -9.35 -5.54
C ARG A 248 -8.28 -7.89 -5.21
N PHE A 249 -9.09 -7.08 -5.88
CA PHE A 249 -9.08 -5.65 -5.81
C PHE A 249 -10.36 -5.14 -5.19
N PHE A 250 -10.26 -4.28 -4.20
CA PHE A 250 -11.39 -3.65 -3.54
C PHE A 250 -11.73 -2.31 -4.19
N ALA A 251 -13.02 -2.03 -4.35
CA ALA A 251 -13.46 -0.72 -4.77
C ALA A 251 -13.07 0.35 -3.75
N VAL A 252 -12.50 1.45 -4.22
CA VAL A 252 -12.19 2.61 -3.40
C VAL A 252 -12.94 3.83 -3.91
N GLY A 253 -13.49 4.62 -2.99
CA GLY A 253 -14.06 5.92 -3.31
C GLY A 253 -12.99 6.84 -3.92
N GLY A 254 -13.41 7.83 -4.70
CA GLY A 254 -12.49 8.82 -5.25
C GLY A 254 -11.71 9.50 -4.12
N GLU A 255 -10.41 9.72 -4.33
CA GLU A 255 -9.67 10.64 -3.49
C GLU A 255 -10.37 12.00 -3.55
N PRO A 256 -10.45 12.73 -2.42
CA PRO A 256 -10.85 14.13 -2.50
C PRO A 256 -9.90 14.82 -3.48
N ARG A 257 -10.48 15.47 -4.49
CA ARG A 257 -9.76 16.29 -5.48
C ARG A 257 -9.10 17.47 -4.81
#